data_6d7736957237c503d3b5588f998415a9
#
_entry.id   6d7736957237c503d3b5588f998415a9
#
_cell.length_a   1.000
_cell.length_b   1.000
_cell.length_c   1.000
_cell.angle_alpha   90.00
_cell.angle_beta   90.00
_cell.angle_gamma   90.00
#
_symmetry.space_group_name_H-M   'P 1'
#
loop_
_entity.id
_entity.type
_entity.pdbx_description
1 polymer ?
#
loop_
_entity_poly.entity_id
_entity_poly.type
_entity_poly.pdbx_seq_one_letter_code
_entity_poly.pdbx_strand_id
1 'polypeptide(L)'
;MSVMTVTDELVHRAAWFKMFSLLFRYPNEETITLLKDGVPELPIEVLNTDMRANAEPFKRAVADASAEQITLEYSSLFTGAGLCRANENDYEKLSFSMTEKLADVAGFYSAFGFEVNDDTGERPDFVGTELDFINLMLLKQAYAVKN
;
A
#
# COMPACT_ATOMS: atom_id res chain seq x y z
N MET A 1 0.46 -30.57 8.86
CA MET A 1 0.27 -29.10 8.88
C MET A 1 1.63 -28.45 9.10
N SER A 2 2.11 -27.70 8.13
CA SER A 2 3.34 -26.92 8.32
C SER A 2 3.00 -25.75 9.24
N VAL A 3 3.77 -25.59 10.31
CA VAL A 3 3.62 -24.43 11.20
C VAL A 3 4.22 -23.23 10.45
N MET A 4 3.45 -22.15 10.30
CA MET A 4 3.93 -20.91 9.70
C MET A 4 5.09 -20.36 10.53
N THR A 5 6.22 -20.09 9.91
CA THR A 5 7.37 -19.48 10.58
C THR A 5 7.17 -17.98 10.78
N VAL A 6 7.95 -17.36 11.67
CA VAL A 6 7.96 -15.89 11.84
C VAL A 6 8.33 -15.19 10.53
N THR A 7 9.25 -15.76 9.77
CA THR A 7 9.65 -15.24 8.46
C THR A 7 8.49 -15.29 7.47
N ASP A 8 7.75 -16.40 7.41
CA ASP A 8 6.57 -16.53 6.53
C ASP A 8 5.50 -15.51 6.90
N GLU A 9 5.22 -15.34 8.20
CA GLU A 9 4.27 -14.34 8.67
C GLU A 9 4.64 -12.92 8.22
N LEU A 10 5.90 -12.54 8.37
CA LEU A 10 6.38 -11.21 7.95
C LEU A 10 6.26 -11.00 6.44
N VAL A 11 6.62 -12.00 5.63
CA VAL A 11 6.49 -11.93 4.17
C VAL A 11 5.02 -11.86 3.75
N HIS A 12 4.15 -12.64 4.37
CA HIS A 12 2.71 -12.62 4.12
C HIS A 12 2.08 -11.27 4.48
N ARG A 13 2.47 -10.66 5.59
CA ARG A 13 2.04 -9.31 5.97
C ARG A 13 2.56 -8.26 4.98
N ALA A 14 3.81 -8.37 4.56
CA ALA A 14 4.40 -7.48 3.57
C ALA A 14 3.59 -7.50 2.25
N ALA A 15 3.14 -8.68 1.80
CA ALA A 15 2.33 -8.80 0.59
C ALA A 15 1.00 -8.01 0.68
N TRP A 16 0.32 -8.01 1.83
CA TRP A 16 -0.87 -7.18 2.05
C TRP A 16 -0.57 -5.70 1.91
N PHE A 17 0.50 -5.20 2.54
CA PHE A 17 0.89 -3.80 2.44
C PHE A 17 1.24 -3.42 1.00
N LYS A 18 1.90 -4.31 0.24
CA LYS A 18 2.20 -4.06 -1.18
C LYS A 18 0.94 -3.95 -2.02
N MET A 19 -0.03 -4.84 -1.86
CA MET A 19 -1.27 -4.77 -2.61
C MET A 19 -2.10 -3.54 -2.26
N PHE A 20 -2.18 -3.16 -0.97
CA PHE A 20 -2.83 -1.92 -0.56
C PHE A 20 -2.12 -0.68 -1.13
N SER A 21 -0.78 -0.66 -1.16
CA SER A 21 -0.03 0.42 -1.81
C SER A 21 -0.44 0.62 -3.26
N LEU A 22 -0.64 -0.47 -4.02
CA LEU A 22 -1.08 -0.42 -5.41
C LEU A 22 -2.53 0.07 -5.56
N LEU A 23 -3.41 -0.27 -4.62
CA LEU A 23 -4.81 0.17 -4.63
C LEU A 23 -4.97 1.70 -4.50
N PHE A 24 -4.04 2.36 -3.84
CA PHE A 24 -4.05 3.82 -3.72
C PHE A 24 -3.40 4.53 -4.91
N ARG A 25 -2.74 3.82 -5.82
CA ARG A 25 -2.16 4.38 -7.04
C ARG A 25 -3.16 4.41 -8.19
N TYR A 26 -2.94 5.32 -9.13
CA TYR A 26 -3.77 5.36 -10.33
C TYR A 26 -3.76 4.01 -11.05
N PRO A 27 -4.92 3.43 -11.35
CA PRO A 27 -5.05 2.08 -11.91
C PRO A 27 -4.75 2.07 -13.41
N ASN A 28 -3.48 2.19 -13.77
CA ASN A 28 -3.05 1.93 -15.13
C ASN A 28 -3.09 0.41 -15.44
N GLU A 29 -2.85 0.02 -16.67
CA GLU A 29 -2.94 -1.38 -17.11
C GLU A 29 -2.03 -2.32 -16.31
N GLU A 30 -0.81 -1.89 -16.02
CA GLU A 30 0.15 -2.65 -15.21
C GLU A 30 -0.35 -2.83 -13.77
N THR A 31 -0.78 -1.74 -13.13
CA THR A 31 -1.31 -1.76 -11.75
C THR A 31 -2.54 -2.67 -11.64
N ILE A 32 -3.46 -2.58 -12.60
CA ILE A 32 -4.66 -3.44 -12.65
C ILE A 32 -4.26 -4.91 -12.77
N THR A 33 -3.32 -5.22 -13.63
CA THR A 33 -2.83 -6.61 -13.80
C THR A 33 -2.24 -7.13 -12.50
N LEU A 34 -1.35 -6.36 -11.86
CA LEU A 34 -0.74 -6.73 -10.58
C LEU A 34 -1.78 -6.94 -9.46
N LEU A 35 -2.82 -6.10 -9.40
CA LEU A 35 -3.90 -6.24 -8.43
C LEU A 35 -4.73 -7.49 -8.68
N LYS A 36 -5.12 -7.76 -9.92
CA LYS A 36 -5.94 -8.92 -10.28
C LYS A 36 -5.22 -10.25 -10.10
N ASP A 37 -3.92 -10.27 -10.31
CA ASP A 37 -3.09 -11.46 -10.10
C ASP A 37 -2.72 -11.64 -8.62
N GLY A 38 -2.39 -10.56 -7.92
CA GLY A 38 -1.83 -10.62 -6.57
C GLY A 38 -2.88 -10.69 -5.46
N VAL A 39 -3.96 -9.91 -5.54
CA VAL A 39 -4.96 -9.82 -4.45
C VAL A 39 -5.65 -11.16 -4.18
N PRO A 40 -6.08 -11.97 -5.18
CA PRO A 40 -6.68 -13.28 -4.93
C PRO A 40 -5.76 -14.25 -4.17
N GLU A 41 -4.45 -14.11 -4.35
CA GLU A 41 -3.44 -15.00 -3.74
C GLU A 41 -2.99 -14.54 -2.33
N LEU A 42 -3.51 -13.41 -1.84
CA LEU A 42 -3.10 -12.91 -0.51
C LEU A 42 -3.49 -13.89 0.60
N PRO A 43 -2.55 -14.22 1.50
CA PRO A 43 -2.78 -15.14 2.62
C PRO A 43 -3.63 -14.46 3.71
N ILE A 44 -4.69 -15.13 4.15
CA ILE A 44 -5.58 -14.60 5.19
C ILE A 44 -5.17 -14.98 6.61
N GLU A 45 -4.24 -15.91 6.75
CA GLU A 45 -3.80 -16.49 8.03
C GLU A 45 -3.14 -15.44 8.94
N VAL A 46 -2.51 -14.43 8.34
CA VAL A 46 -1.82 -13.34 9.05
C VAL A 46 -2.74 -12.21 9.51
N LEU A 47 -4.01 -12.26 9.14
CA LEU A 47 -5.01 -11.26 9.49
C LEU A 47 -5.67 -11.61 10.83
N ASN A 48 -6.07 -10.60 11.59
CA ASN A 48 -6.91 -10.78 12.76
C ASN A 48 -8.35 -11.17 12.36
N THR A 49 -9.17 -11.54 13.33
CA THR A 49 -10.53 -12.03 13.11
C THR A 49 -11.41 -11.05 12.33
N ASP A 50 -11.34 -9.76 12.66
CA ASP A 50 -12.18 -8.74 12.02
C ASP A 50 -11.75 -8.49 10.58
N MET A 51 -10.45 -8.47 10.32
CA MET A 51 -9.91 -8.33 8.97
C MET A 51 -10.21 -9.56 8.10
N ARG A 52 -10.13 -10.78 8.65
CA ARG A 52 -10.48 -12.01 7.93
C ARG A 52 -11.91 -12.01 7.42
N ALA A 53 -12.85 -11.52 8.22
CA ALA A 53 -14.26 -11.46 7.82
C ALA A 53 -14.48 -10.65 6.53
N ASN A 54 -13.63 -9.66 6.28
CA ASN A 54 -13.70 -8.79 5.10
C ASN A 54 -12.74 -9.19 3.99
N ALA A 55 -11.74 -10.03 4.26
CA ALA A 55 -10.68 -10.36 3.30
C ALA A 55 -11.21 -11.13 2.08
N GLU A 56 -12.01 -12.17 2.28
CA GLU A 56 -12.55 -12.96 1.17
C GLU A 56 -13.55 -12.18 0.29
N PRO A 57 -14.49 -11.38 0.85
CA PRO A 57 -15.30 -10.47 0.04
C PRO A 57 -14.46 -9.46 -0.76
N PHE A 58 -13.43 -8.89 -0.16
CA PHE A 58 -12.51 -7.96 -0.81
C PHE A 58 -11.75 -8.63 -1.98
N LYS A 59 -11.15 -9.80 -1.75
CA LYS A 59 -10.42 -10.56 -2.77
C LYS A 59 -11.31 -10.86 -3.97
N ARG A 60 -12.55 -11.30 -3.73
CA ARG A 60 -13.54 -11.55 -4.78
C ARG A 60 -13.92 -10.28 -5.52
N ALA A 61 -14.16 -9.18 -4.81
CA ALA A 61 -14.52 -7.91 -5.44
C ALA A 61 -13.42 -7.44 -6.41
N VAL A 62 -12.13 -7.56 -6.04
CA VAL A 62 -11.02 -7.21 -6.93
C VAL A 62 -10.92 -8.18 -8.11
N ALA A 63 -11.08 -9.49 -7.87
CA ALA A 63 -11.02 -10.50 -8.94
C ALA A 63 -12.13 -10.31 -9.98
N ASP A 64 -13.37 -10.01 -9.54
CA ASP A 64 -14.55 -9.92 -10.40
C ASP A 64 -14.67 -8.57 -11.11
N ALA A 65 -14.10 -7.48 -10.53
CA ALA A 65 -14.19 -6.15 -11.11
C ALA A 65 -13.51 -6.06 -12.48
N SER A 66 -14.13 -5.37 -13.44
CA SER A 66 -13.45 -5.01 -14.68
C SER A 66 -12.44 -3.88 -14.47
N ALA A 67 -11.49 -3.73 -15.39
CA ALA A 67 -10.53 -2.62 -15.38
C ALA A 67 -11.24 -1.26 -15.34
N GLU A 68 -12.32 -1.12 -16.11
CA GLU A 68 -13.13 0.10 -16.14
C GLU A 68 -13.78 0.39 -14.78
N GLN A 69 -14.33 -0.63 -14.11
CA GLN A 69 -14.92 -0.48 -12.78
C GLN A 69 -13.88 -0.02 -11.76
N ILE A 70 -12.69 -0.63 -11.74
CA ILE A 70 -11.60 -0.22 -10.84
C ILE A 70 -11.21 1.25 -11.09
N THR A 71 -11.08 1.64 -12.36
CA THR A 71 -10.72 3.01 -12.72
C THR A 71 -11.81 4.02 -12.35
N LEU A 72 -13.08 3.68 -12.53
CA LEU A 72 -14.20 4.54 -12.14
C LEU A 72 -14.28 4.73 -10.63
N GLU A 73 -14.16 3.66 -9.85
CA GLU A 73 -14.14 3.72 -8.39
C GLU A 73 -12.97 4.55 -7.88
N TYR A 74 -11.76 4.29 -8.39
CA TYR A 74 -10.60 5.09 -8.04
C TYR A 74 -10.83 6.58 -8.31
N SER A 75 -11.33 6.91 -9.50
CA SER A 75 -11.55 8.29 -9.90
C SER A 75 -12.61 8.98 -9.04
N SER A 76 -13.66 8.27 -8.65
CA SER A 76 -14.71 8.81 -7.78
C SER A 76 -14.20 9.12 -6.37
N LEU A 77 -13.23 8.36 -5.89
CA LEU A 77 -12.69 8.51 -4.54
C LEU A 77 -11.55 9.52 -4.47
N PHE A 78 -10.62 9.51 -5.42
CA PHE A 78 -9.31 10.15 -5.28
C PHE A 78 -9.01 11.25 -6.29
N THR A 79 -9.81 11.44 -7.36
CA THR A 79 -9.50 12.46 -8.38
C THR A 79 -10.42 13.67 -8.31
N GLY A 80 -9.89 14.83 -8.69
CA GLY A 80 -10.65 16.09 -8.74
C GLY A 80 -11.15 16.52 -7.36
N ALA A 81 -12.48 16.66 -7.23
CA ALA A 81 -13.17 16.95 -5.97
C ALA A 81 -13.46 15.65 -5.18
N GLY A 82 -12.65 14.60 -5.36
CA GLY A 82 -12.83 13.28 -4.78
C GLY A 82 -13.10 13.28 -3.28
N LEU A 83 -13.75 12.22 -2.83
CA LEU A 83 -14.21 12.08 -1.44
C LEU A 83 -13.06 11.90 -0.44
N CYS A 84 -11.91 11.40 -0.91
CA CYS A 84 -10.76 11.07 -0.08
C CYS A 84 -9.50 11.77 -0.58
N ARG A 85 -8.68 12.21 0.37
CA ARG A 85 -7.33 12.70 0.08
C ARG A 85 -6.33 11.62 0.47
N ALA A 86 -5.40 11.32 -0.42
CA ALA A 86 -4.45 10.23 -0.24
C ALA A 86 -3.07 10.68 0.29
N ASN A 87 -2.92 11.96 0.64
CA ASN A 87 -1.72 12.51 1.27
C ASN A 87 -2.05 12.99 2.68
N GLU A 88 -1.21 12.66 3.66
CA GLU A 88 -1.42 12.96 5.07
C GLU A 88 -1.55 14.47 5.32
N ASN A 89 -0.64 15.26 4.77
CA ASN A 89 -0.64 16.71 4.99
C ASN A 89 -1.81 17.45 4.33
N ASP A 90 -2.60 16.80 3.48
CA ASP A 90 -3.82 17.42 2.90
C ASP A 90 -4.95 17.54 3.94
N TYR A 91 -4.87 16.85 5.07
CA TYR A 91 -5.79 16.96 6.21
C TYR A 91 -5.37 18.03 7.21
N GLU A 92 -4.16 18.54 7.12
CA GLU A 92 -3.69 19.63 7.95
C GLU A 92 -4.10 20.98 7.37
N LYS A 93 -4.36 21.95 8.25
CA LYS A 93 -4.54 23.35 7.82
C LYS A 93 -3.20 23.83 7.24
N LEU A 94 -3.26 24.51 6.10
CA LEU A 94 -2.12 25.08 5.39
C LEU A 94 -1.07 25.63 6.37
N SER A 95 0.05 24.96 6.42
CA SER A 95 1.20 25.31 7.25
C SER A 95 2.35 25.73 6.33
N PHE A 96 3.01 26.83 6.65
CA PHE A 96 4.24 27.25 5.98
C PHE A 96 5.37 26.21 6.09
N SER A 97 5.19 25.16 6.91
CA SER A 97 6.15 24.08 7.16
C SER A 97 5.92 22.82 6.32
N MET A 98 5.02 22.82 5.32
CA MET A 98 4.77 21.61 4.52
C MET A 98 6.03 21.05 3.87
N THR A 99 6.85 21.91 3.28
CA THR A 99 8.11 21.48 2.64
C THR A 99 9.08 20.85 3.64
N GLU A 100 9.17 21.39 4.85
CA GLU A 100 10.02 20.84 5.92
C GLU A 100 9.51 19.47 6.35
N LYS A 101 8.19 19.31 6.55
CA LYS A 101 7.59 18.02 6.92
C LYS A 101 7.82 16.94 5.86
N LEU A 102 7.64 17.28 4.59
CA LEU A 102 7.91 16.35 3.50
C LEU A 102 9.38 15.96 3.43
N ALA A 103 10.30 16.91 3.67
CA ALA A 103 11.73 16.65 3.72
C ALA A 103 12.10 15.75 4.91
N ASP A 104 11.48 15.96 6.08
CA ASP A 104 11.69 15.12 7.26
C ASP A 104 11.23 13.68 7.01
N VAL A 105 10.06 13.49 6.41
CA VAL A 105 9.56 12.15 6.05
C VAL A 105 10.47 11.48 5.03
N ALA A 106 10.88 12.20 3.97
CA ALA A 106 11.82 11.67 2.98
C ALA A 106 13.18 11.32 3.61
N GLY A 107 13.69 12.17 4.51
CA GLY A 107 14.92 11.89 5.25
C GLY A 107 14.81 10.65 6.15
N PHE A 108 13.65 10.47 6.80
CA PHE A 108 13.38 9.27 7.57
C PHE A 108 13.42 8.02 6.69
N TYR A 109 12.75 8.03 5.55
CA TYR A 109 12.78 6.92 4.60
C TYR A 109 14.20 6.59 4.13
N SER A 110 14.98 7.61 3.75
CA SER A 110 16.37 7.43 3.30
C SER A 110 17.25 6.78 4.37
N ALA A 111 17.05 7.09 5.66
CA ALA A 111 17.78 6.46 6.76
C ALA A 111 17.57 4.93 6.82
N PHE A 112 16.46 4.44 6.27
CA PHE A 112 16.17 3.01 6.15
C PHE A 112 16.43 2.43 4.75
N GLY A 113 17.03 3.23 3.86
CA GLY A 113 17.34 2.82 2.49
C GLY A 113 16.11 2.69 1.59
N PHE A 114 15.10 3.54 1.84
CA PHE A 114 13.92 3.69 0.99
C PHE A 114 13.92 5.10 0.41
N GLU A 115 13.78 5.21 -0.89
CA GLU A 115 13.69 6.48 -1.60
C GLU A 115 12.40 6.52 -2.41
N VAL A 116 11.73 7.66 -2.34
CA VAL A 116 10.55 7.91 -3.19
C VAL A 116 11.05 8.16 -4.60
N ASN A 117 10.41 7.52 -5.58
CA ASN A 117 10.79 7.72 -6.97
C ASN A 117 10.29 9.08 -7.47
N ASP A 118 11.21 9.98 -7.75
CA ASP A 118 10.90 11.32 -8.27
C ASP A 118 10.17 11.30 -9.62
N ASP A 119 10.37 10.25 -10.43
CA ASP A 119 9.74 10.09 -11.74
C ASP A 119 8.22 9.87 -11.65
N THR A 120 7.72 9.38 -10.53
CA THR A 120 6.28 9.15 -10.32
C THR A 120 5.54 10.41 -9.88
N GLY A 121 6.23 11.44 -9.40
CA GLY A 121 5.64 12.63 -8.80
C GLY A 121 4.88 12.37 -7.50
N GLU A 122 5.05 11.18 -6.91
CA GLU A 122 4.44 10.84 -5.62
C GLU A 122 5.14 11.59 -4.49
N ARG A 123 4.34 12.09 -3.55
CA ARG A 123 4.86 12.78 -2.36
C ARG A 123 5.27 11.75 -1.29
N PRO A 124 6.24 12.06 -0.41
CA PRO A 124 6.62 11.20 0.72
C PRO A 124 5.45 10.85 1.66
N ASP A 125 4.49 11.77 1.85
CA ASP A 125 3.30 11.60 2.67
C ASP A 125 2.09 11.03 1.92
N PHE A 126 2.30 10.43 0.75
CA PHE A 126 1.29 9.70 0.02
C PHE A 126 1.08 8.33 0.66
N VAL A 127 -0.16 7.97 0.96
CA VAL A 127 -0.49 6.71 1.63
C VAL A 127 0.09 5.47 0.91
N GLY A 128 0.12 5.47 -0.42
CA GLY A 128 0.73 4.39 -1.19
C GLY A 128 2.24 4.28 -0.95
N THR A 129 2.94 5.40 -0.79
CA THR A 129 4.37 5.46 -0.44
C THR A 129 4.62 4.95 0.97
N GLU A 130 3.80 5.36 1.94
CA GLU A 130 3.88 4.90 3.33
C GLU A 130 3.68 3.38 3.44
N LEU A 131 2.71 2.84 2.70
CA LEU A 131 2.45 1.40 2.65
C LEU A 131 3.60 0.62 1.99
N ASP A 132 4.24 1.18 0.95
CA ASP A 132 5.44 0.59 0.35
C ASP A 132 6.64 0.62 1.31
N PHE A 133 6.78 1.68 2.11
CA PHE A 133 7.80 1.72 3.15
C PHE A 133 7.59 0.61 4.19
N ILE A 134 6.36 0.41 4.67
CA ILE A 134 6.03 -0.67 5.61
C ILE A 134 6.31 -2.04 4.98
N ASN A 135 5.94 -2.23 3.71
CA ASN A 135 6.27 -3.45 2.97
C ASN A 135 7.77 -3.73 3.00
N LEU A 136 8.61 -2.75 2.65
CA LEU A 136 10.06 -2.89 2.67
C LEU A 136 10.59 -3.22 4.07
N MET A 137 10.08 -2.56 5.12
CA MET A 137 10.53 -2.82 6.50
C MET A 137 10.21 -4.24 6.95
N LEU A 138 9.04 -4.76 6.63
CA LEU A 138 8.66 -6.15 6.92
C LEU A 138 9.55 -7.16 6.19
N LEU A 139 9.89 -6.90 4.92
CA LEU A 139 10.81 -7.74 4.15
C LEU A 139 12.24 -7.69 4.73
N LYS A 140 12.74 -6.53 5.13
CA LYS A 140 14.04 -6.41 5.82
C LYS A 140 14.05 -7.15 7.15
N GLN A 141 12.97 -7.05 7.93
CA GLN A 141 12.83 -7.80 9.17
C GLN A 141 12.80 -9.32 8.92
N ALA A 142 12.06 -9.78 7.93
CA ALA A 142 12.02 -11.19 7.54
C ALA A 142 13.42 -11.71 7.15
N TYR A 143 14.16 -10.91 6.40
CA TYR A 143 15.56 -11.24 6.04
C TYR A 143 16.46 -11.32 7.27
N ALA A 144 16.36 -10.37 8.20
CA ALA A 144 17.17 -10.34 9.41
C ALA A 144 16.86 -11.51 10.38
N VAL A 145 15.60 -11.96 10.42
CA VAL A 145 15.20 -13.12 11.26
C VAL A 145 15.70 -14.45 10.67
N LYS A 146 15.84 -14.51 9.35
CA LYS A 146 16.27 -15.73 8.64
C LYS A 146 17.78 -15.96 8.72
N ASN A 147 18.59 -14.91 8.86
CA ASN A 147 20.06 -14.93 8.83
C ASN A 147 20.67 -14.55 10.18
#